data_6eab4f7ef20d0fee905f2af8d224376b
#
_entry.id   6eab4f7ef20d0fee905f2af8d224376b
#
_cell.length_a   1.000
_cell.length_b   1.000
_cell.length_c   1.000
_cell.angle_alpha   90.00
_cell.angle_beta   90.00
_cell.angle_gamma   90.00
#
_symmetry.space_group_name_H-M   'P 1'
#
loop_
_entity.id
_entity.type
_entity.pdbx_description
1 polymer ?
#
loop_
_entity_poly.entity_id
_entity_poly.type
_entity_poly.pdbx_seq_one_letter_code
_entity_poly.pdbx_strand_id
1 'polypeptide(L)'
;MVCVAISAGLIAQTRPAPEALAKSLQHRYQGIKDFSADFVHNYRGGVLKTQTQERGKVTVKKPSRMHWTYTAPEKKEFVSDGVKIYSYIPQDKQVIVSSVPADDQATSPAMFLAGKGDIVRDFSASYVDSTVPGTVALKLTPRHSEPDYEYLVVAVDPASLQMRALTTRDREGGESTLIFNNLKENQGISDKEFAFRIPRGVDVITDGSHN
;
A
#
# COMPACT_ATOMS: atom_id res chain seq x y z
N MET A 1 -48.09 29.31 31.04
CA MET A 1 -46.70 28.74 31.00
C MET A 1 -46.62 27.87 29.76
N VAL A 2 -46.01 28.39 28.67
CA VAL A 2 -45.95 27.68 27.38
C VAL A 2 -44.57 27.07 27.31
N CYS A 3 -44.46 25.73 27.34
CA CYS A 3 -43.22 25.02 27.11
C CYS A 3 -42.96 24.93 25.60
N VAL A 4 -41.98 25.64 25.10
CA VAL A 4 -41.45 25.47 23.75
C VAL A 4 -40.47 24.33 23.75
N ALA A 5 -40.85 23.20 23.16
CA ALA A 5 -39.95 22.08 22.95
C ALA A 5 -39.06 22.39 21.71
N ILE A 6 -37.77 22.62 21.94
CA ILE A 6 -36.77 22.77 20.88
C ILE A 6 -36.35 21.36 20.47
N SER A 7 -36.89 20.92 19.33
CA SER A 7 -36.45 19.68 18.68
C SER A 7 -35.08 19.93 18.03
N ALA A 8 -34.00 19.47 18.65
CA ALA A 8 -32.68 19.43 18.04
C ALA A 8 -32.69 18.34 16.94
N GLY A 9 -32.85 18.75 15.69
CA GLY A 9 -32.70 17.86 14.55
C GLY A 9 -31.24 17.39 14.48
N LEU A 10 -31.00 16.08 14.67
CA LEU A 10 -29.72 15.46 14.30
C LEU A 10 -29.57 15.62 12.79
N ILE A 11 -28.69 16.52 12.37
CA ILE A 11 -28.20 16.56 10.99
C ILE A 11 -27.30 15.33 10.85
N ALA A 12 -27.83 14.24 10.29
CA ALA A 12 -27.03 13.14 9.85
C ALA A 12 -26.03 13.67 8.79
N GLN A 13 -24.75 13.76 9.12
CA GLN A 13 -23.74 14.08 8.14
C GLN A 13 -23.78 13.00 7.06
N THR A 14 -24.32 13.34 5.91
CA THR A 14 -24.33 12.45 4.75
C THR A 14 -22.88 12.19 4.34
N ARG A 15 -22.50 10.91 4.29
CA ARG A 15 -21.20 10.47 3.83
C ARG A 15 -20.97 11.02 2.41
N PRO A 16 -19.80 11.61 2.08
CA PRO A 16 -19.52 12.10 0.73
C PRO A 16 -19.62 10.97 -0.29
N ALA A 17 -19.83 11.30 -1.56
CA ALA A 17 -19.78 10.30 -2.63
C ALA A 17 -18.38 9.61 -2.65
N PRO A 18 -18.29 8.31 -3.00
CA PRO A 18 -17.01 7.59 -3.03
C PRO A 18 -15.95 8.29 -3.89
N GLU A 19 -16.36 8.85 -5.01
CA GLU A 19 -15.46 9.58 -5.93
C GLU A 19 -14.93 10.88 -5.30
N ALA A 20 -15.73 11.54 -4.48
CA ALA A 20 -15.30 12.73 -3.75
C ALA A 20 -14.24 12.39 -2.70
N LEU A 21 -14.43 11.27 -1.99
CA LEU A 21 -13.42 10.78 -1.05
C LEU A 21 -12.15 10.33 -1.79
N ALA A 22 -12.28 9.62 -2.92
CA ALA A 22 -11.15 9.21 -3.75
C ALA A 22 -10.32 10.42 -4.23
N LYS A 23 -11.00 11.50 -4.64
CA LYS A 23 -10.34 12.75 -5.04
C LYS A 23 -9.61 13.42 -3.87
N SER A 24 -10.22 13.43 -2.68
CA SER A 24 -9.57 13.97 -1.48
C SER A 24 -8.34 13.13 -1.07
N LEU A 25 -8.43 11.81 -1.17
CA LEU A 25 -7.30 10.90 -0.95
C LEU A 25 -6.18 11.14 -1.96
N GLN A 26 -6.50 11.26 -3.24
CA GLN A 26 -5.51 11.55 -4.28
C GLN A 26 -4.78 12.85 -3.98
N HIS A 27 -5.51 13.92 -3.68
CA HIS A 27 -4.93 15.22 -3.36
C HIS A 27 -4.00 15.14 -2.13
N ARG A 28 -4.48 14.52 -1.04
CA ARG A 28 -3.66 14.32 0.15
C ARG A 28 -2.40 13.51 -0.15
N TYR A 29 -2.56 12.40 -0.88
CA TYR A 29 -1.47 11.48 -1.18
C TYR A 29 -0.39 12.11 -2.07
N GLN A 30 -0.76 13.03 -2.96
CA GLN A 30 0.20 13.82 -3.75
C GLN A 30 1.08 14.73 -2.88
N GLY A 31 0.57 15.22 -1.75
CA GLY A 31 1.33 16.02 -0.78
C GLY A 31 2.33 15.25 0.07
N ILE A 32 2.24 13.91 0.10
CA ILE A 32 3.17 13.06 0.85
C ILE A 32 4.41 12.78 -0.02
N LYS A 33 5.56 13.25 0.43
CA LYS A 33 6.86 13.03 -0.24
C LYS A 33 7.53 11.74 0.20
N ASP A 34 7.44 11.44 1.49
CA ASP A 34 7.99 10.25 2.12
C ASP A 34 7.13 9.82 3.30
N PHE A 35 7.23 8.58 3.70
CA PHE A 35 6.68 8.07 4.95
C PHE A 35 7.44 6.85 5.46
N SER A 36 7.29 6.57 6.75
CA SER A 36 7.73 5.33 7.39
C SER A 36 6.61 4.78 8.27
N ALA A 37 6.55 3.46 8.42
CA ALA A 37 5.59 2.78 9.28
C ALA A 37 6.11 1.43 9.74
N ASP A 38 5.60 0.95 10.87
CA ASP A 38 5.58 -0.48 11.16
C ASP A 38 4.41 -1.11 10.42
N PHE A 39 4.56 -2.31 9.90
CA PHE A 39 3.46 -3.00 9.22
C PHE A 39 3.22 -4.41 9.75
N VAL A 40 1.97 -4.84 9.64
CA VAL A 40 1.54 -6.23 9.71
C VAL A 40 0.98 -6.61 8.36
N HIS A 41 1.52 -7.64 7.75
CA HIS A 41 1.10 -8.17 6.47
C HIS A 41 0.38 -9.49 6.69
N ASN A 42 -0.92 -9.51 6.42
CA ASN A 42 -1.74 -10.71 6.48
C ASN A 42 -2.03 -11.17 5.04
N TYR A 43 -1.69 -12.40 4.73
CA TYR A 43 -2.07 -13.02 3.47
C TYR A 43 -3.02 -14.18 3.73
N ARG A 44 -4.09 -14.25 2.94
CA ARG A 44 -5.05 -15.35 2.90
C ARG A 44 -5.18 -15.84 1.47
N GLY A 45 -4.64 -17.01 1.19
CA GLY A 45 -4.70 -17.63 -0.13
C GLY A 45 -6.12 -18.03 -0.52
N GLY A 46 -6.48 -17.81 -1.78
CA GLY A 46 -7.81 -18.11 -2.31
C GLY A 46 -8.09 -19.61 -2.40
N VAL A 47 -7.34 -20.31 -3.23
CA VAL A 47 -7.58 -21.74 -3.54
C VAL A 47 -7.10 -22.65 -2.40
N LEU A 48 -5.89 -22.43 -1.91
CA LEU A 48 -5.27 -23.29 -0.88
C LEU A 48 -5.66 -22.91 0.55
N LYS A 49 -6.40 -21.83 0.76
CA LYS A 49 -6.82 -21.30 2.06
C LYS A 49 -5.67 -21.16 3.07
N THR A 50 -4.46 -20.97 2.58
CA THR A 50 -3.28 -20.73 3.41
C THR A 50 -3.42 -19.36 4.07
N GLN A 51 -2.95 -19.24 5.31
CA GLN A 51 -2.90 -17.97 6.02
C GLN A 51 -1.49 -17.75 6.54
N THR A 52 -0.95 -16.58 6.25
CA THR A 52 0.33 -16.14 6.79
C THR A 52 0.21 -14.76 7.39
N GLN A 53 0.99 -14.52 8.43
CA GLN A 53 1.14 -13.19 9.01
C GLN A 53 2.62 -12.87 9.14
N GLU A 54 3.02 -11.76 8.57
CA GLU A 54 4.37 -11.23 8.60
C GLU A 54 4.38 -9.84 9.23
N ARG A 55 5.52 -9.41 9.73
CA ARG A 55 5.69 -8.08 10.36
C ARG A 55 7.00 -7.47 9.93
N GLY A 56 7.01 -6.15 9.92
CA GLY A 56 8.23 -5.46 9.56
C GLY A 56 8.09 -3.94 9.62
N LYS A 57 9.03 -3.31 8.95
CA LYS A 57 9.06 -1.85 8.76
C LYS A 57 9.09 -1.53 7.29
N VAL A 58 8.43 -0.44 6.93
CA VAL A 58 8.46 0.11 5.58
C VAL A 58 8.88 1.56 5.63
N THR A 59 9.72 1.93 4.70
CA THR A 59 10.10 3.30 4.40
C THR A 59 9.88 3.54 2.92
N VAL A 60 9.20 4.63 2.58
CA VAL A 60 8.90 5.01 1.20
C VAL A 60 9.31 6.45 0.97
N LYS A 61 9.90 6.72 -0.19
CA LYS A 61 10.15 8.07 -0.69
C LYS A 61 9.78 8.15 -2.17
N LYS A 62 8.85 9.00 -2.47
CA LYS A 62 8.40 9.21 -3.85
C LYS A 62 9.43 9.99 -4.68
N PRO A 63 9.58 9.68 -5.96
CA PRO A 63 8.97 8.54 -6.64
C PRO A 63 9.77 7.24 -6.46
N SER A 64 9.09 6.12 -6.44
CA SER A 64 9.60 4.76 -6.66
C SER A 64 10.64 4.21 -5.68
N ARG A 65 11.02 4.95 -4.64
CA ARG A 65 11.96 4.44 -3.62
C ARG A 65 11.18 3.82 -2.47
N MET A 66 11.58 2.61 -2.08
CA MET A 66 11.00 1.90 -0.93
C MET A 66 12.02 0.95 -0.32
N HIS A 67 11.88 0.75 0.97
CA HIS A 67 12.64 -0.22 1.74
C HIS A 67 11.69 -0.94 2.68
N TRP A 68 11.46 -2.22 2.43
CA TRP A 68 10.65 -3.11 3.24
C TRP A 68 11.58 -4.08 3.97
N THR A 69 11.54 -4.05 5.30
CA THR A 69 12.29 -4.99 6.13
C THR A 69 11.31 -5.87 6.89
N TYR A 70 11.18 -7.13 6.49
CA TYR A 70 10.41 -8.14 7.21
C TYR A 70 11.26 -8.69 8.35
N THR A 71 10.67 -8.76 9.54
CA THR A 71 11.37 -9.18 10.77
C THR A 71 10.83 -10.49 11.34
N ALA A 72 9.60 -10.87 10.99
CA ALA A 72 8.95 -12.10 11.45
C ALA A 72 7.88 -12.56 10.45
N PRO A 73 7.63 -13.88 10.32
CA PRO A 73 8.41 -14.97 10.95
C PRO A 73 9.81 -15.10 10.32
N GLU A 74 9.95 -14.77 9.04
CA GLU A 74 11.21 -14.85 8.29
C GLU A 74 11.73 -13.47 7.95
N LYS A 75 13.06 -13.34 7.94
CA LYS A 75 13.71 -12.11 7.51
C LYS A 75 13.73 -12.04 5.99
N LYS A 76 13.22 -10.95 5.43
CA LYS A 76 13.27 -10.62 4.01
C LYS A 76 13.49 -9.12 3.88
N GLU A 77 14.10 -8.72 2.80
CA GLU A 77 14.34 -7.30 2.52
C GLU A 77 14.03 -7.01 1.05
N PHE A 78 13.21 -5.99 0.81
CA PHE A 78 12.90 -5.51 -0.52
C PHE A 78 13.26 -4.03 -0.59
N VAL A 79 14.21 -3.69 -1.47
CA VAL A 79 14.67 -2.31 -1.62
C VAL A 79 14.50 -1.88 -3.06
N SER A 80 13.86 -0.73 -3.27
CA SER A 80 13.88 -0.02 -4.55
C SER A 80 14.66 1.28 -4.38
N ASP A 81 15.70 1.46 -5.18
CA ASP A 81 16.49 2.69 -5.22
C ASP A 81 15.92 3.75 -6.18
N GLY A 82 14.79 3.41 -6.83
CA GLY A 82 14.12 4.21 -7.85
C GLY A 82 14.46 3.79 -9.29
N VAL A 83 15.44 2.91 -9.48
CA VAL A 83 15.86 2.37 -10.78
C VAL A 83 15.78 0.84 -10.78
N LYS A 84 16.29 0.23 -9.72
CA LYS A 84 16.30 -1.23 -9.51
C LYS A 84 15.53 -1.61 -8.26
N ILE A 85 15.03 -2.83 -8.26
CA ILE A 85 14.41 -3.49 -7.12
C ILE A 85 15.29 -4.67 -6.74
N TYR A 86 15.66 -4.74 -5.47
CA TYR A 86 16.45 -5.80 -4.87
C TYR A 86 15.55 -6.59 -3.92
N SER A 87 15.33 -7.87 -4.19
CA SER A 87 14.59 -8.79 -3.33
C SER A 87 15.59 -9.74 -2.70
N TYR A 88 15.84 -9.59 -1.40
CA TYR A 88 16.81 -10.38 -0.66
C TYR A 88 16.13 -11.31 0.35
N ILE A 89 16.39 -12.60 0.24
CA ILE A 89 15.92 -13.64 1.15
C ILE A 89 17.18 -14.30 1.76
N PRO A 90 17.56 -13.93 3.00
CA PRO A 90 18.80 -14.42 3.63
C PRO A 90 18.89 -15.93 3.74
N GLN A 91 17.77 -16.61 3.96
CA GLN A 91 17.73 -18.07 4.09
C GLN A 91 18.14 -18.78 2.80
N ASP A 92 17.72 -18.23 1.66
CA ASP A 92 18.03 -18.77 0.34
C ASP A 92 19.40 -18.31 -0.17
N LYS A 93 20.07 -17.40 0.56
CA LYS A 93 21.31 -16.74 0.15
C LYS A 93 21.22 -16.16 -1.27
N GLN A 94 20.09 -15.56 -1.60
CA GLN A 94 19.78 -15.11 -2.95
C GLN A 94 19.30 -13.66 -2.95
N VAL A 95 19.75 -12.91 -3.96
CA VAL A 95 19.25 -11.59 -4.30
C VAL A 95 18.71 -11.62 -5.73
N ILE A 96 17.43 -11.30 -5.89
CA ILE A 96 16.82 -11.08 -7.21
C ILE A 96 16.86 -9.59 -7.49
N VAL A 97 17.40 -9.23 -8.66
CA VAL A 97 17.50 -7.83 -9.11
C VAL A 97 16.62 -7.65 -10.34
N SER A 98 15.65 -6.77 -10.25
CA SER A 98 14.77 -6.38 -11.36
C SER A 98 14.76 -4.87 -11.58
N SER A 99 14.24 -4.43 -12.72
CA SER A 99 14.06 -3.00 -13.00
C SER A 99 12.77 -2.48 -12.39
N VAL A 100 12.76 -1.22 -11.95
CA VAL A 100 11.52 -0.54 -11.59
C VAL A 100 10.67 -0.39 -12.86
N PRO A 101 9.39 -0.81 -12.85
CA PRO A 101 8.50 -0.65 -14.00
C PRO A 101 8.40 0.79 -14.48
N ALA A 102 8.15 1.00 -15.77
CA ALA A 102 7.89 2.34 -16.34
C ALA A 102 6.68 3.01 -15.65
N ASP A 103 6.57 4.34 -15.75
CA ASP A 103 5.54 5.09 -15.00
C ASP A 103 4.11 4.77 -15.41
N ASP A 104 3.90 4.33 -16.64
CA ASP A 104 2.62 3.89 -17.19
C ASP A 104 2.22 2.46 -16.76
N GLN A 105 3.15 1.70 -16.18
CA GLN A 105 2.97 0.32 -15.70
C GLN A 105 2.86 0.25 -14.17
N ALA A 106 2.06 1.09 -13.57
CA ALA A 106 1.85 1.10 -12.10
C ALA A 106 0.99 -0.08 -11.66
N THR A 107 1.54 -1.26 -11.69
CA THR A 107 0.78 -2.50 -11.64
C THR A 107 0.73 -3.16 -10.27
N SER A 108 1.63 -2.82 -9.34
CA SER A 108 1.62 -3.44 -8.02
C SER A 108 1.17 -2.49 -6.91
N PRO A 109 0.52 -3.00 -5.85
CA PRO A 109 0.16 -2.21 -4.66
C PRO A 109 1.35 -1.50 -4.02
N ALA A 110 2.53 -2.12 -4.04
CA ALA A 110 3.76 -1.51 -3.54
C ALA A 110 4.14 -0.27 -4.38
N MET A 111 4.02 -0.34 -5.70
CA MET A 111 4.27 0.79 -6.58
C MET A 111 3.25 1.91 -6.39
N PHE A 112 1.98 1.57 -6.11
CA PHE A 112 0.98 2.55 -5.70
C PHE A 112 1.43 3.32 -4.43
N LEU A 113 1.92 2.61 -3.41
CA LEU A 113 2.47 3.24 -2.20
C LEU A 113 3.71 4.10 -2.51
N ALA A 114 4.50 3.72 -3.51
CA ALA A 114 5.67 4.49 -3.97
C ALA A 114 5.31 5.69 -4.87
N GLY A 115 4.02 5.99 -5.03
CA GLY A 115 3.52 7.18 -5.72
C GLY A 115 3.29 7.01 -7.22
N LYS A 116 3.26 5.75 -7.70
CA LYS A 116 2.85 5.46 -9.07
C LYS A 116 1.34 5.26 -9.15
N GLY A 117 0.75 5.63 -10.29
CA GLY A 117 -0.69 5.58 -10.50
C GLY A 117 -1.46 6.80 -9.95
N ASP A 118 -2.70 6.90 -10.36
CA ASP A 118 -3.63 7.95 -9.95
C ASP A 118 -4.99 7.33 -9.58
N ILE A 119 -5.43 7.55 -8.33
CA ILE A 119 -6.67 6.95 -7.81
C ILE A 119 -7.88 7.34 -8.66
N VAL A 120 -7.96 8.59 -9.10
CA VAL A 120 -9.14 9.12 -9.80
C VAL A 120 -9.14 8.73 -11.27
N ARG A 121 -7.97 8.76 -11.90
CA ARG A 121 -7.79 8.40 -13.30
C ARG A 121 -7.93 6.89 -13.53
N ASP A 122 -7.27 6.10 -12.68
CA ASP A 122 -7.04 4.69 -12.95
C ASP A 122 -8.10 3.78 -12.34
N PHE A 123 -8.88 4.27 -11.36
CA PHE A 123 -9.84 3.45 -10.62
C PHE A 123 -11.25 4.04 -10.60
N SER A 124 -12.24 3.16 -10.48
CA SER A 124 -13.57 3.48 -9.98
C SER A 124 -13.61 3.19 -8.48
N ALA A 125 -14.26 4.08 -7.72
CA ALA A 125 -14.33 3.98 -6.27
C ALA A 125 -15.73 3.57 -5.79
N SER A 126 -15.81 2.72 -4.77
CA SER A 126 -17.03 2.42 -4.04
C SER A 126 -16.72 2.22 -2.56
N TYR A 127 -17.71 2.46 -1.69
CA TYR A 127 -17.54 2.16 -0.27
C TYR A 127 -17.64 0.65 -0.04
N VAL A 128 -16.83 0.18 0.92
CA VAL A 128 -16.93 -1.17 1.49
C VAL A 128 -16.78 -1.09 3.00
N ASP A 129 -17.19 -2.15 3.69
CA ASP A 129 -16.95 -2.25 5.12
C ASP A 129 -15.45 -2.37 5.41
N SER A 130 -14.99 -1.58 6.37
CA SER A 130 -13.58 -1.63 6.77
C SER A 130 -13.33 -2.77 7.74
N THR A 131 -12.26 -3.52 7.50
CA THR A 131 -11.76 -4.53 8.46
C THR A 131 -10.91 -3.89 9.57
N VAL A 132 -10.56 -2.61 9.45
CA VAL A 132 -9.78 -1.86 10.45
C VAL A 132 -10.73 -0.96 11.23
N PRO A 133 -10.89 -1.15 12.55
CA PRO A 133 -11.80 -0.34 13.37
C PRO A 133 -11.51 1.17 13.27
N GLY A 134 -12.57 1.98 13.26
CA GLY A 134 -12.46 3.44 13.24
C GLY A 134 -12.02 4.03 11.90
N THR A 135 -12.00 3.26 10.82
CA THR A 135 -11.62 3.74 9.50
C THR A 135 -12.78 3.71 8.50
N VAL A 136 -12.61 4.44 7.43
CA VAL A 136 -13.46 4.39 6.23
C VAL A 136 -12.69 3.70 5.14
N ALA A 137 -13.34 2.76 4.41
CA ALA A 137 -12.69 2.01 3.36
C ALA A 137 -13.31 2.28 1.98
N LEU A 138 -12.44 2.49 0.99
CA LEU A 138 -12.79 2.54 -0.42
C LEU A 138 -12.23 1.31 -1.14
N LYS A 139 -13.10 0.61 -1.85
CA LYS A 139 -12.74 -0.34 -2.89
C LYS A 139 -12.41 0.44 -4.16
N LEU A 140 -11.24 0.22 -4.68
CA LEU A 140 -10.71 0.81 -5.91
C LEU A 140 -10.61 -0.30 -6.95
N THR A 141 -11.53 -0.28 -7.92
CA THR A 141 -11.55 -1.25 -9.02
C THR A 141 -10.86 -0.61 -10.22
N PRO A 142 -9.80 -1.23 -10.78
CA PRO A 142 -9.11 -0.70 -11.94
C PRO A 142 -10.05 -0.49 -13.13
N ARG A 143 -9.91 0.61 -13.85
CA ARG A 143 -10.67 0.88 -15.09
C ARG A 143 -10.16 0.07 -16.27
N HIS A 144 -8.90 -0.33 -16.21
CA HIS A 144 -8.25 -1.25 -17.15
C HIS A 144 -7.85 -2.50 -16.39
N SER A 145 -7.87 -3.65 -17.08
CA SER A 145 -7.55 -4.93 -16.44
C SER A 145 -6.09 -4.96 -16.01
N GLU A 146 -5.85 -5.20 -14.72
CA GLU A 146 -4.52 -5.40 -14.17
C GLU A 146 -4.22 -6.90 -14.07
N PRO A 147 -3.01 -7.36 -14.46
CA PRO A 147 -2.68 -8.79 -14.41
C PRO A 147 -2.58 -9.31 -12.96
N ASP A 148 -2.07 -8.50 -12.04
CA ASP A 148 -1.66 -8.94 -10.71
C ASP A 148 -2.76 -8.86 -9.66
N TYR A 149 -3.83 -8.08 -9.90
CA TYR A 149 -4.91 -7.93 -8.93
C TYR A 149 -6.26 -7.60 -9.58
N GLU A 150 -7.34 -7.90 -8.84
CA GLU A 150 -8.72 -7.61 -9.22
C GLU A 150 -9.15 -6.22 -8.72
N TYR A 151 -8.85 -5.92 -7.46
CA TYR A 151 -9.12 -4.62 -6.84
C TYR A 151 -8.21 -4.35 -5.63
N LEU A 152 -8.17 -3.09 -5.24
CA LEU A 152 -7.55 -2.64 -4.00
C LEU A 152 -8.64 -2.18 -3.01
N VAL A 153 -8.38 -2.29 -1.71
CA VAL A 153 -9.17 -1.62 -0.68
C VAL A 153 -8.24 -0.75 0.16
N VAL A 154 -8.51 0.54 0.18
CA VAL A 154 -7.75 1.51 0.99
C VAL A 154 -8.59 1.90 2.19
N ALA A 155 -8.12 1.56 3.39
CA ALA A 155 -8.73 1.98 4.65
C ALA A 155 -7.97 3.19 5.20
N VAL A 156 -8.71 4.25 5.53
CA VAL A 156 -8.14 5.52 6.00
C VAL A 156 -8.82 6.02 7.26
N ASP A 157 -8.10 6.76 8.05
CA ASP A 157 -8.66 7.56 9.13
C ASP A 157 -9.63 8.61 8.55
N PRO A 158 -10.87 8.70 9.01
CA PRO A 158 -11.88 9.56 8.39
C PRO A 158 -11.60 11.06 8.56
N ALA A 159 -10.86 11.47 9.57
CA ALA A 159 -10.56 12.87 9.85
C ALA A 159 -9.31 13.35 9.12
N SER A 160 -8.23 12.55 9.18
CA SER A 160 -6.93 12.93 8.61
C SER A 160 -6.72 12.38 7.19
N LEU A 161 -7.50 11.40 6.75
CA LEU A 161 -7.31 10.62 5.53
C LEU A 161 -5.95 9.90 5.49
N GLN A 162 -5.32 9.70 6.65
CA GLN A 162 -4.10 8.92 6.75
C GLN A 162 -4.39 7.45 6.47
N MET A 163 -3.59 6.83 5.62
CA MET A 163 -3.72 5.41 5.29
C MET A 163 -3.46 4.54 6.52
N ARG A 164 -4.36 3.60 6.79
CA ARG A 164 -4.29 2.64 7.88
C ARG A 164 -4.11 1.23 7.38
N ALA A 165 -4.68 0.91 6.22
CA ALA A 165 -4.45 -0.37 5.57
C ALA A 165 -4.61 -0.27 4.06
N LEU A 166 -3.93 -1.17 3.37
CA LEU A 166 -4.08 -1.44 1.95
C LEU A 166 -4.30 -2.95 1.78
N THR A 167 -5.45 -3.33 1.25
CA THR A 167 -5.76 -4.72 0.89
C THR A 167 -5.75 -4.86 -0.63
N THR A 168 -5.16 -5.94 -1.10
CA THR A 168 -5.14 -6.35 -2.50
C THR A 168 -5.89 -7.65 -2.62
N ARG A 169 -6.79 -7.74 -3.58
CA ARG A 169 -7.44 -8.99 -3.99
C ARG A 169 -6.81 -9.44 -5.29
N ASP A 170 -6.19 -10.62 -5.29
CA ASP A 170 -5.68 -11.22 -6.52
C ASP A 170 -6.81 -11.91 -7.31
N ARG A 171 -6.50 -12.31 -8.55
CA ARG A 171 -7.48 -12.95 -9.45
C ARG A 171 -7.80 -14.39 -9.06
N GLU A 172 -6.98 -15.00 -8.21
CA GLU A 172 -7.18 -16.36 -7.71
C GLU A 172 -7.99 -16.39 -6.40
N GLY A 173 -8.42 -15.20 -5.95
CA GLY A 173 -9.22 -15.03 -4.76
C GLY A 173 -8.40 -14.96 -3.48
N GLY A 174 -7.10 -14.75 -3.58
CA GLY A 174 -6.25 -14.43 -2.43
C GLY A 174 -6.40 -12.98 -2.00
N GLU A 175 -6.20 -12.73 -0.72
CA GLU A 175 -6.19 -11.38 -0.14
C GLU A 175 -4.89 -11.13 0.61
N SER A 176 -4.24 -10.02 0.28
CA SER A 176 -3.04 -9.51 0.93
C SER A 176 -3.38 -8.18 1.59
N THR A 177 -3.29 -8.11 2.91
CA THR A 177 -3.62 -6.89 3.68
C THR A 177 -2.41 -6.41 4.45
N LEU A 178 -1.97 -5.20 4.13
CA LEU A 178 -0.96 -4.45 4.87
C LEU A 178 -1.65 -3.49 5.83
N ILE A 179 -1.42 -3.64 7.13
CA ILE A 179 -1.91 -2.73 8.18
C ILE A 179 -0.72 -1.90 8.65
N PHE A 180 -0.86 -0.57 8.62
CA PHE A 180 0.19 0.37 8.98
C PHE A 180 -0.02 0.92 10.39
N ASN A 181 1.00 0.80 11.23
CA ASN A 181 1.06 1.36 12.57
C ASN A 181 2.18 2.40 12.65
N ASN A 182 2.07 3.35 13.56
CA ASN A 182 3.09 4.37 13.80
C ASN A 182 3.51 5.12 12.51
N LEU A 183 2.58 5.29 11.57
CA LEU A 183 2.86 5.91 10.28
C LEU A 183 3.21 7.39 10.46
N LYS A 184 4.38 7.78 9.96
CA LYS A 184 4.93 9.14 9.97
C LYS A 184 5.20 9.59 8.54
N GLU A 185 4.67 10.74 8.18
CA GLU A 185 4.74 11.30 6.82
C GLU A 185 5.66 12.52 6.78
N ASN A 186 6.29 12.79 5.63
CA ASN A 186 7.07 13.99 5.32
C ASN A 186 8.21 14.24 6.34
N GLN A 187 8.96 13.18 6.67
CA GLN A 187 10.07 13.22 7.62
C GLN A 187 11.39 13.65 6.98
N GLY A 188 11.45 13.88 5.67
CA GLY A 188 12.68 14.22 4.96
C GLY A 188 13.67 13.06 4.89
N ILE A 189 13.17 11.86 4.62
CA ILE A 189 13.95 10.62 4.61
C ILE A 189 15.10 10.72 3.60
N SER A 190 16.31 10.36 4.05
CA SER A 190 17.50 10.39 3.22
C SER A 190 17.47 9.32 2.12
N ASP A 191 18.02 9.63 0.94
CA ASP A 191 18.17 8.66 -0.15
C ASP A 191 19.06 7.48 0.23
N LYS A 192 19.93 7.63 1.23
CA LYS A 192 20.78 6.56 1.75
C LYS A 192 20.00 5.38 2.32
N GLU A 193 18.78 5.61 2.79
CA GLU A 193 17.89 4.56 3.32
C GLU A 193 17.42 3.57 2.23
N PHE A 194 17.61 3.93 0.97
CA PHE A 194 17.21 3.14 -0.20
C PHE A 194 18.41 2.55 -0.96
N ALA A 195 19.60 2.63 -0.38
CA ALA A 195 20.81 2.06 -0.97
C ALA A 195 20.97 0.60 -0.49
N PHE A 196 20.79 -0.37 -1.40
CA PHE A 196 21.02 -1.77 -1.10
C PHE A 196 22.46 -2.17 -1.42
N ARG A 197 23.11 -2.89 -0.50
CA ARG A 197 24.42 -3.48 -0.72
C ARG A 197 24.30 -4.99 -0.73
N ILE A 198 24.59 -5.59 -1.87
CA ILE A 198 24.55 -7.05 -2.02
C ILE A 198 25.51 -7.70 -1.01
N PRO A 199 25.05 -8.58 -0.11
CA PRO A 199 25.91 -9.24 0.85
C PRO A 199 26.93 -10.16 0.14
N ARG A 200 28.06 -10.43 0.80
CA ARG A 200 29.06 -11.36 0.25
C ARG A 200 28.53 -12.80 0.33
N GLY A 201 28.82 -13.59 -0.71
CA GLY A 201 28.49 -15.03 -0.75
C GLY A 201 27.00 -15.33 -0.96
N VAL A 202 26.27 -14.42 -1.60
CA VAL A 202 24.91 -14.65 -2.07
C VAL A 202 24.89 -14.76 -3.60
N ASP A 203 23.97 -15.55 -4.11
CA ASP A 203 23.72 -15.66 -5.54
C ASP A 203 22.87 -14.47 -6.01
N VAL A 204 23.26 -13.88 -7.14
CA VAL A 204 22.56 -12.75 -7.74
C VAL A 204 21.86 -13.23 -9.01
N ILE A 205 20.51 -13.14 -9.00
CA ILE A 205 19.69 -13.40 -10.18
C ILE A 205 19.22 -12.07 -10.72
N THR A 206 19.44 -11.82 -11.99
CA THR A 206 18.95 -10.62 -12.66
C THR A 206 17.75 -11.02 -13.52
N ASP A 207 16.58 -10.45 -13.22
CA ASP A 207 15.38 -10.62 -14.03
C ASP A 207 15.55 -9.76 -15.30
N GLY A 208 15.52 -10.42 -16.47
CA GLY A 208 15.50 -9.71 -17.75
C GLY A 208 16.70 -9.84 -18.68
N SER A 209 17.55 -10.86 -18.55
CA SER A 209 18.44 -11.28 -19.63
C SER A 209 17.86 -12.42 -20.47
N HIS A 210 16.67 -12.20 -21.03
CA HIS A 210 16.28 -12.92 -22.24
C HIS A 210 16.50 -11.99 -23.42
N ASN A 211 17.71 -12.12 -24.03
CA ASN A 211 17.97 -11.67 -25.39
C ASN A 211 17.14 -12.48 -26.38
#